data_4d0188cac88918e3ed75c339aa6659cb
#
_entry.id   4d0188cac88918e3ed75c339aa6659cb
#
_cell.length_a   1.000
_cell.length_b   1.000
_cell.length_c   1.000
_cell.angle_alpha   90.00
_cell.angle_beta   90.00
_cell.angle_gamma   90.00
#
_symmetry.space_group_name_H-M   'P 1'
#
loop_
_entity.id
_entity.type
_entity.pdbx_description
1 polymer ?
#
loop_
_entity_poly.entity_id
_entity_poly.type
_entity_poly.pdbx_seq_one_letter_code
_entity_poly.pdbx_strand_id
1 'polypeptide(L)'
;MINYPLKSYPLEKLLIKEMKVRILGSGTSTGVPQIGCSCPVCTSPDPKDNRLRASAIVETEDARILIDCGPDFRAQVLHLPFEKIDGVL
;
A
#
# COMPACT_ATOMS: atom_id res chain seq x y z
N MET A 1 3.97 -5.04 9.95
CA MET A 1 5.07 -4.14 9.80
C MET A 1 6.38 -4.87 9.79
N ILE A 2 7.32 -4.24 9.23
CA ILE A 2 8.57 -4.87 8.99
C ILE A 2 9.45 -4.94 10.19
N ASN A 3 10.09 -6.06 10.29
CA ASN A 3 11.04 -6.28 11.31
C ASN A 3 12.40 -6.51 10.78
N TYR A 4 13.41 -6.12 11.53
CA TYR A 4 14.77 -6.22 11.11
C TYR A 4 15.55 -7.10 12.05
N PRO A 5 16.53 -7.80 11.55
CA PRO A 5 17.47 -8.48 12.42
C PRO A 5 18.48 -7.48 12.96
N LEU A 6 18.01 -6.58 13.77
CA LEU A 6 18.76 -5.38 14.10
C LEU A 6 20.06 -5.62 14.80
N LYS A 7 20.09 -6.61 15.66
CA LYS A 7 21.29 -6.83 16.46
C LYS A 7 22.48 -7.29 15.66
N SER A 8 22.26 -7.71 14.43
CA SER A 8 23.36 -8.17 13.58
C SER A 8 24.02 -7.06 12.80
N TYR A 9 23.48 -5.86 12.84
CA TYR A 9 23.96 -4.79 11.99
C TYR A 9 24.56 -3.64 12.76
N PRO A 10 25.65 -3.06 12.24
CA PRO A 10 26.13 -1.79 12.78
C PRO A 10 25.07 -0.72 12.62
N LEU A 11 25.08 0.20 13.55
CA LEU A 11 24.08 1.27 13.54
C LEU A 11 24.11 2.07 12.26
N GLU A 12 25.29 2.36 11.75
CA GLU A 12 25.40 3.14 10.54
C GLU A 12 24.75 2.46 9.33
N LYS A 13 24.78 1.15 9.30
CA LYS A 13 24.10 0.43 8.20
C LYS A 13 22.60 0.54 8.32
N LEU A 14 22.08 0.56 9.52
CA LEU A 14 20.65 0.73 9.72
C LEU A 14 20.20 2.12 9.30
N LEU A 15 21.06 3.11 9.50
CA LEU A 15 20.73 4.48 9.13
C LEU A 15 20.77 4.70 7.63
N ILE A 16 21.56 3.94 6.91
CA ILE A 16 21.64 4.08 5.46
C ILE A 16 20.43 3.52 4.77
N LYS A 17 19.89 2.44 5.30
CA LYS A 17 18.79 1.76 4.65
C LYS A 17 17.47 2.35 5.09
N GLU A 18 16.76 2.89 4.12
CA GLU A 18 15.42 3.41 4.35
C GLU A 18 14.40 2.43 3.81
N MET A 19 13.28 2.39 4.48
CA MET A 19 12.15 1.62 4.02
C MET A 19 10.94 2.50 4.05
N LYS A 20 10.21 2.54 2.96
CA LYS A 20 8.98 3.32 2.84
C LYS A 20 7.82 2.40 2.58
N VAL A 21 6.71 2.69 3.20
CA VAL A 21 5.48 1.97 2.96
C VAL A 21 4.47 2.97 2.42
N ARG A 22 3.95 2.69 1.23
CA ARG A 22 2.92 3.50 0.64
C ARG A 22 1.61 2.74 0.68
N ILE A 23 0.61 3.32 1.30
CA ILE A 23 -0.71 2.71 1.32
C ILE A 23 -1.42 3.10 0.03
N LEU A 24 -1.76 2.11 -0.76
CA LEU A 24 -2.44 2.32 -2.04
C LEU A 24 -3.94 2.31 -1.89
N GLY A 25 -4.44 1.59 -0.91
CA GLY A 25 -5.85 1.55 -0.61
C GLY A 25 -6.07 1.06 0.79
N SER A 26 -7.10 1.56 1.45
CA SER A 26 -7.40 1.23 2.84
C SER A 26 -8.85 0.76 3.02
N GLY A 27 -9.53 0.40 1.96
CA GLY A 27 -10.95 0.04 1.97
C GLY A 27 -11.23 -1.43 2.13
N THR A 28 -10.43 -2.14 2.87
CA THR A 28 -10.53 -3.58 3.05
C THR A 28 -10.48 -4.31 1.71
N SER A 29 -10.94 -5.55 1.65
CA SER A 29 -10.90 -6.32 0.42
C SER A 29 -12.01 -5.97 -0.56
N THR A 30 -13.01 -5.23 -0.13
CA THR A 30 -14.15 -4.87 -0.98
C THR A 30 -14.13 -3.42 -1.42
N GLY A 31 -13.32 -2.58 -0.79
CA GLY A 31 -13.33 -1.15 -1.05
C GLY A 31 -14.53 -0.46 -0.40
N VAL A 32 -14.58 0.86 -0.54
CA VAL A 32 -15.71 1.66 -0.07
C VAL A 32 -16.00 2.68 -1.17
N PRO A 33 -17.22 2.80 -1.66
CA PRO A 33 -18.42 2.04 -1.25
C PRO A 33 -18.38 0.60 -1.71
N GLN A 34 -19.02 -0.24 -0.91
CA GLN A 34 -19.17 -1.65 -1.25
C GLN A 34 -20.43 -1.84 -2.05
N ILE A 35 -20.35 -2.69 -3.07
CA ILE A 35 -21.49 -2.95 -3.94
C ILE A 35 -22.65 -3.48 -3.10
N GLY A 36 -23.81 -2.83 -3.25
CA GLY A 36 -25.01 -3.23 -2.55
C GLY A 36 -25.13 -2.75 -1.12
N CYS A 37 -24.13 -2.03 -0.62
CA CYS A 37 -24.18 -1.51 0.74
C CYS A 37 -24.87 -0.16 0.78
N SER A 38 -25.82 -0.01 1.69
CA SER A 38 -26.57 1.23 1.86
C SER A 38 -26.27 1.95 3.17
N CYS A 39 -25.16 1.60 3.83
CA CYS A 39 -24.78 2.26 5.08
C CYS A 39 -24.40 3.72 4.82
N PRO A 40 -24.36 4.55 5.89
CA PRO A 40 -24.07 5.98 5.71
C PRO A 40 -22.73 6.25 5.03
N VAL A 41 -21.73 5.44 5.26
CA VAL A 41 -20.42 5.66 4.64
C VAL A 41 -20.46 5.30 3.15
N CYS A 42 -21.05 4.16 2.82
CA CYS A 42 -21.12 3.71 1.42
C CYS A 42 -22.00 4.60 0.56
N THR A 43 -22.95 5.30 1.16
CA THR A 43 -23.84 6.21 0.43
C THR A 43 -23.45 7.67 0.58
N SER A 44 -22.34 7.93 1.25
CA SER A 44 -21.87 9.29 1.48
C SER A 44 -21.41 9.93 0.17
N PRO A 45 -21.75 11.22 -0.05
CA PRO A 45 -21.22 11.95 -1.19
C PRO A 45 -19.80 12.48 -0.99
N ASP A 46 -19.25 12.34 0.21
CA ASP A 46 -17.90 12.86 0.52
C ASP A 46 -16.84 11.94 -0.10
N PRO A 47 -15.96 12.48 -0.95
CA PRO A 47 -14.90 11.67 -1.54
C PRO A 47 -13.96 11.04 -0.51
N LYS A 48 -13.88 11.62 0.68
CA LYS A 48 -13.03 11.05 1.74
C LYS A 48 -13.55 9.72 2.24
N ASP A 49 -14.80 9.42 2.00
CA ASP A 49 -15.38 8.14 2.38
C ASP A 49 -15.19 7.08 1.30
N ASN A 50 -14.60 7.44 0.17
CA ASN A 50 -14.30 6.48 -0.88
C ASN A 50 -12.91 5.91 -0.66
N ARG A 51 -12.82 4.58 -0.68
CA ARG A 51 -11.57 3.87 -0.43
C ARG A 51 -11.39 2.75 -1.43
N LEU A 52 -10.22 2.72 -2.06
CA LEU A 52 -9.86 1.59 -2.90
C LEU A 52 -9.52 0.39 -2.03
N ARG A 53 -9.51 -0.78 -2.64
CA ARG A 53 -9.24 -2.02 -1.91
C ARG A 53 -7.85 -2.01 -1.31
N ALA A 54 -7.70 -2.71 -0.20
CA ALA A 54 -6.47 -2.70 0.58
C ALA A 54 -5.28 -3.16 -0.27
N SER A 55 -4.24 -2.35 -0.27
CA SER A 55 -2.99 -2.65 -0.96
C SER A 55 -1.90 -1.72 -0.46
N ALA A 56 -0.67 -2.15 -0.59
CA ALA A 56 0.48 -1.35 -0.17
C ALA A 56 1.70 -1.68 -1.01
N ILE A 57 2.62 -0.74 -1.09
CA ILE A 57 3.94 -0.96 -1.67
C ILE A 57 4.98 -0.71 -0.60
N VAL A 58 5.90 -1.65 -0.46
CA VAL A 58 7.07 -1.49 0.40
C VAL A 58 8.27 -1.23 -0.49
N GLU A 59 8.92 -0.11 -0.26
CA GLU A 59 10.07 0.31 -1.06
C GLU A 59 11.31 0.36 -0.20
N THR A 60 12.38 -0.23 -0.72
CA THR A 60 13.71 -0.08 -0.17
C THR A 60 14.62 0.46 -1.25
N GLU A 61 15.90 0.64 -0.93
CA GLU A 61 16.87 1.05 -1.94
C GLU A 61 16.99 0.02 -3.07
N ASP A 62 16.78 -1.24 -2.73
CA ASP A 62 17.06 -2.34 -3.65
C ASP A 62 15.83 -2.94 -4.28
N ALA A 63 14.66 -2.73 -3.70
CA ALA A 63 13.49 -3.49 -4.13
C ALA A 63 12.21 -2.74 -3.87
N ARG A 64 11.19 -3.12 -4.63
CA ARG A 64 9.85 -2.58 -4.49
C ARG A 64 8.88 -3.75 -4.53
N ILE A 65 8.18 -3.97 -3.42
CA ILE A 65 7.31 -5.13 -3.25
C ILE A 65 5.87 -4.67 -3.12
N LEU A 66 5.01 -5.23 -3.94
CA LEU A 66 3.59 -4.95 -3.86
C LEU A 66 2.91 -5.98 -2.98
N ILE A 67 2.09 -5.50 -2.05
CA ILE A 67 1.32 -6.36 -1.17
C ILE A 67 -0.14 -6.24 -1.56
N ASP A 68 -0.77 -7.38 -1.83
CA ASP A 68 -2.17 -7.48 -2.21
C ASP A 68 -2.48 -6.75 -3.52
N CYS A 69 -2.04 -7.33 -4.62
CA CYS A 69 -2.36 -6.83 -5.94
C CYS A 69 -3.80 -7.16 -6.28
N GLY A 70 -4.68 -6.20 -6.12
CA GLY A 70 -6.10 -6.39 -6.41
C GLY A 70 -6.52 -5.72 -7.72
N PRO A 71 -7.82 -5.72 -8.01
CA PRO A 71 -8.32 -5.15 -9.26
C PRO A 71 -8.18 -3.64 -9.38
N ASP A 72 -7.92 -2.96 -8.27
CA ASP A 72 -7.72 -1.50 -8.30
C ASP A 72 -6.28 -1.11 -8.58
N PHE A 73 -5.41 -2.07 -8.84
CA PHE A 73 -3.97 -1.83 -8.97
C PHE A 73 -3.66 -0.70 -9.95
N ARG A 74 -4.25 -0.71 -11.11
CA ARG A 74 -3.97 0.31 -12.11
C ARG A 74 -4.28 1.70 -11.59
N ALA A 75 -5.45 1.89 -10.99
CA ALA A 75 -5.83 3.18 -10.43
C ALA A 75 -4.93 3.60 -9.29
N GLN A 76 -4.50 2.62 -8.49
CA GLN A 76 -3.69 2.90 -7.31
C GLN A 76 -2.28 3.36 -7.66
N VAL A 77 -1.72 2.86 -8.76
CA VAL A 77 -0.31 3.15 -9.09
C VAL A 77 -0.15 4.17 -10.20
N LEU A 78 -1.23 4.58 -10.84
CA LEU A 78 -1.15 5.44 -12.01
C LEU A 78 -0.40 6.74 -11.75
N HIS A 79 -0.45 7.23 -10.54
CA HIS A 79 0.16 8.50 -10.18
C HIS A 79 1.49 8.35 -9.43
N LEU A 80 1.98 7.13 -9.30
CA LEU A 80 3.20 6.89 -8.55
C LEU A 80 4.40 6.88 -9.49
N PRO A 81 5.48 7.57 -9.13
CA PRO A 81 6.67 7.61 -9.97
C PRO A 81 7.58 6.43 -9.69
N PHE A 82 7.22 5.26 -10.17
CA PHE A 82 8.13 4.13 -10.06
C PHE A 82 8.21 3.40 -11.39
N GLU A 83 9.28 2.66 -11.56
CA GLU A 83 9.58 2.03 -12.82
C GLU A 83 9.30 0.55 -12.85
N LYS A 84 9.43 -0.12 -11.72
CA LYS A 84 9.20 -1.55 -11.70
C LYS A 84 8.81 -2.02 -10.32
N ILE A 85 8.23 -3.20 -10.28
CA ILE A 85 7.90 -3.92 -9.06
C ILE A 85 8.68 -5.21 -9.09
N ASP A 86 9.40 -5.48 -8.01
CA ASP A 86 10.30 -6.63 -7.94
C ASP A 86 9.60 -7.88 -7.45
N GLY A 87 8.50 -7.74 -6.75
CA GLY A 87 7.77 -8.89 -6.28
C GLY A 87 6.37 -8.50 -5.83
N VAL A 88 5.51 -9.51 -5.74
CA VAL A 88 4.13 -9.35 -5.31
C VAL A 88 3.83 -10.40 -4.26
N LEU A 89 3.26 -9.98 -3.16
CA LEU A 89 2.81 -10.88 -2.12
C LEU A 89 1.31 -11.01 -2.09
#